data_e7f97289e2f8cb455c9480fc857d63cd
#
_entry.id   e7f97289e2f8cb455c9480fc857d63cd
#
_cell.length_a   1.000
_cell.length_b   1.000
_cell.length_c   1.000
_cell.angle_alpha   90.00
_cell.angle_beta   90.00
_cell.angle_gamma   90.00
#
_symmetry.space_group_name_H-M   'P 1'
#
loop_
_entity.id
_entity.type
_entity.pdbx_description
1 polymer ?
#
loop_
_entity_poly.entity_id
_entity_poly.type
_entity_poly.pdbx_seq_one_letter_code
_entity_poly.pdbx_strand_id
1 'polypeptide(L)'
;MNKRITRKLCIVGLISSIVLSGCGNAGITGGNREELSGGTDKVVSLKVWTEKDGLDVMNKMLDSFKEQYKDEAEFDITVEIQADSQVRDVMLTDVHNGADVFSFPDDQIISLTAGGVLTEVPNADEIAAANVKESVEAATLNDTLYGYPMTADNGYFMYYNKEYFSEDDVKSLDKMLSIAAANNKKVAMEFDSGWYLYTFFGNTGLSLSIKPDGITNECNWNSQTGDITGAAIKQALNSIAANPGFVSMPNGNIAEHIKSGDVIAGISGVWDVMNVKEAWGENYGACKLPTYTVAGKEVQMSSFTGYKMMGVNSYSKNKEWACRLADWLTNQQNQELRFKEKNQGPSNSKAAESEEIKKVAAIQAIIAQSQYGTLQRVGNSYWDACKKFANTVLSGNNGGLSDQEVMDTLVNEITASAVK
;
A
#
# COMPACT_ATOMS: atom_id res chain seq x y z
N MET A 1 -39.73 -51.22 -8.62
CA MET A 1 -40.19 -51.59 -9.96
C MET A 1 -39.13 -51.25 -10.98
N ASN A 2 -38.58 -52.32 -11.59
CA ASN A 2 -37.50 -52.29 -12.58
C ASN A 2 -37.79 -51.45 -13.83
N LYS A 3 -36.78 -50.89 -14.45
CA LYS A 3 -36.32 -51.32 -15.77
C LYS A 3 -34.98 -50.64 -16.15
N ARG A 4 -33.96 -51.50 -16.24
CA ARG A 4 -32.75 -51.31 -17.06
C ARG A 4 -33.14 -51.42 -18.55
N ILE A 5 -32.47 -50.66 -19.43
CA ILE A 5 -32.15 -51.10 -20.77
C ILE A 5 -30.79 -50.56 -21.20
N THR A 6 -30.02 -51.46 -21.78
CA THR A 6 -28.62 -51.56 -22.14
C THR A 6 -28.36 -51.23 -23.62
N ARG A 7 -27.12 -50.77 -23.91
CA ARG A 7 -26.27 -51.06 -25.12
C ARG A 7 -26.62 -50.43 -26.48
N LYS A 8 -25.63 -49.75 -27.09
CA LYS A 8 -24.77 -50.41 -28.07
C LYS A 8 -23.55 -49.59 -28.48
N LEU A 9 -22.43 -50.28 -28.46
CA LEU A 9 -21.13 -50.00 -29.05
C LEU A 9 -21.20 -50.15 -30.56
N CYS A 10 -20.52 -49.33 -31.36
CA CYS A 10 -20.05 -49.67 -32.70
C CYS A 10 -18.65 -49.09 -32.91
N ILE A 11 -17.70 -50.01 -33.05
CA ILE A 11 -16.32 -49.87 -33.50
C ILE A 11 -16.29 -50.27 -34.98
N VAL A 12 -15.60 -49.50 -35.83
CA VAL A 12 -14.98 -49.93 -37.12
C VAL A 12 -14.12 -48.73 -37.53
N GLY A 13 -12.81 -48.69 -37.79
CA GLY A 13 -11.89 -49.70 -38.26
C GLY A 13 -11.02 -49.05 -39.34
N LEU A 14 -9.72 -49.01 -39.09
CA LEU A 14 -8.56 -48.86 -39.94
C LEU A 14 -8.75 -48.65 -41.46
N ILE A 15 -7.85 -47.84 -42.08
CA ILE A 15 -6.91 -48.32 -43.10
C ILE A 15 -5.74 -47.32 -43.29
N SER A 16 -4.53 -47.87 -43.20
CA SER A 16 -3.22 -47.28 -43.51
C SER A 16 -3.00 -47.23 -45.03
N SER A 17 -2.23 -46.25 -45.50
CA SER A 17 -1.45 -46.41 -46.72
C SER A 17 -0.14 -45.61 -46.68
N ILE A 18 0.95 -46.34 -46.57
CA ILE A 18 2.34 -45.95 -46.79
C ILE A 18 2.62 -46.00 -48.27
N VAL A 19 3.25 -44.98 -48.84
CA VAL A 19 4.03 -45.12 -50.07
C VAL A 19 5.35 -44.38 -49.91
N LEU A 20 6.44 -45.15 -49.96
CA LEU A 20 7.82 -44.75 -50.10
C LEU A 20 8.21 -44.63 -51.56
N SER A 21 9.30 -43.90 -51.80
CA SER A 21 10.24 -43.92 -52.94
C SER A 21 10.17 -42.65 -53.80
N GLY A 22 11.23 -41.98 -54.15
CA GLY A 22 12.60 -42.37 -54.40
C GLY A 22 13.53 -41.22 -54.69
N CYS A 23 14.80 -41.50 -54.58
CA CYS A 23 15.95 -40.63 -54.85
C CYS A 23 16.08 -40.19 -56.30
N GLY A 24 16.59 -38.97 -56.49
CA GLY A 24 17.10 -38.51 -57.78
C GLY A 24 18.00 -37.27 -57.57
N ASN A 25 19.27 -37.46 -57.91
CA ASN A 25 20.37 -36.53 -57.72
C ASN A 25 20.57 -35.63 -58.95
N ALA A 26 21.13 -34.44 -58.70
CA ALA A 26 21.95 -33.60 -59.57
C ALA A 26 21.31 -32.31 -60.15
N GLY A 27 21.98 -31.19 -59.92
CA GLY A 27 21.92 -29.99 -60.71
C GLY A 27 22.13 -28.69 -59.93
N ILE A 28 23.39 -28.25 -59.81
CA ILE A 28 23.78 -26.93 -59.34
C ILE A 28 23.42 -25.88 -60.34
N THR A 29 22.70 -24.79 -59.97
CA THR A 29 22.96 -23.42 -60.48
C THR A 29 22.08 -22.40 -59.74
N GLY A 30 22.67 -21.29 -59.36
CA GLY A 30 22.07 -19.97 -59.29
C GLY A 30 21.46 -19.58 -57.92
N GLY A 31 22.23 -18.84 -57.15
CA GLY A 31 21.82 -18.24 -55.91
C GLY A 31 20.67 -17.25 -56.07
N ASN A 32 19.75 -17.35 -55.16
CA ASN A 32 19.04 -16.21 -54.59
C ASN A 32 19.16 -16.38 -53.07
N ARG A 33 19.97 -15.52 -52.50
CA ARG A 33 19.87 -15.22 -51.09
C ARG A 33 18.51 -14.52 -50.91
N GLU A 34 17.50 -15.26 -50.52
CA GLU A 34 16.37 -14.64 -49.82
C GLU A 34 16.96 -14.10 -48.52
N GLU A 35 17.09 -12.79 -48.44
CA GLU A 35 17.21 -12.06 -47.21
C GLU A 35 16.00 -12.44 -46.38
N LEU A 36 16.23 -13.21 -45.32
CA LEU A 36 15.31 -13.33 -44.21
C LEU A 36 15.24 -11.93 -43.57
N SER A 37 14.39 -11.07 -44.11
CA SER A 37 13.87 -9.93 -43.41
C SER A 37 12.97 -10.46 -42.30
N GLY A 38 13.60 -10.85 -41.20
CA GLY A 38 12.91 -11.14 -39.94
C GLY A 38 12.44 -9.85 -39.32
N GLY A 39 11.47 -9.18 -39.91
CA GLY A 39 10.66 -8.19 -39.25
C GLY A 39 9.71 -8.94 -38.31
N THR A 40 10.02 -9.00 -37.04
CA THR A 40 9.09 -9.47 -36.01
C THR A 40 8.19 -8.30 -35.66
N ASP A 41 7.23 -7.98 -36.50
CA ASP A 41 6.11 -7.08 -36.16
C ASP A 41 5.15 -7.77 -35.19
N LYS A 42 5.68 -8.16 -34.02
CA LYS A 42 4.85 -8.70 -32.96
C LYS A 42 4.42 -7.55 -32.07
N VAL A 43 3.20 -7.06 -32.26
CA VAL A 43 2.58 -6.07 -31.36
C VAL A 43 2.41 -6.74 -29.99
N VAL A 44 3.00 -6.13 -28.98
CA VAL A 44 2.87 -6.53 -27.57
C VAL A 44 1.73 -5.73 -26.95
N SER A 45 0.62 -6.41 -26.67
CA SER A 45 -0.52 -5.81 -26.00
C SER A 45 -0.43 -6.01 -24.49
N LEU A 46 -0.48 -4.91 -23.71
CA LEU A 46 -0.48 -4.91 -22.26
C LEU A 46 -1.59 -4.02 -21.71
N LYS A 47 -2.14 -4.41 -20.56
CA LYS A 47 -3.06 -3.61 -19.77
C LYS A 47 -2.38 -3.20 -18.47
N VAL A 48 -2.45 -1.91 -18.15
CA VAL A 48 -1.89 -1.33 -16.92
C VAL A 48 -2.99 -0.69 -16.10
N TRP A 49 -3.02 -0.94 -14.80
CA TRP A 49 -3.88 -0.22 -13.87
C TRP A 49 -3.10 0.84 -13.09
N THR A 50 -3.71 2.00 -12.93
CA THR A 50 -3.19 3.11 -12.12
C THR A 50 -4.32 3.87 -11.44
N GLU A 51 -4.02 4.56 -10.34
CA GLU A 51 -4.97 5.48 -9.70
C GLU A 51 -5.25 6.68 -10.61
N LYS A 52 -6.43 7.29 -10.47
CA LYS A 52 -6.89 8.40 -11.31
C LYS A 52 -5.90 9.57 -11.34
N ASP A 53 -5.35 9.92 -10.19
CA ASP A 53 -4.40 11.02 -10.06
C ASP A 53 -2.97 10.67 -10.52
N GLY A 54 -2.70 9.38 -10.78
CA GLY A 54 -1.45 8.86 -11.35
C GLY A 54 -1.41 8.79 -12.86
N LEU A 55 -2.53 9.06 -13.55
CA LEU A 55 -2.67 8.80 -15.00
C LEU A 55 -1.66 9.57 -15.87
N ASP A 56 -1.45 10.86 -15.57
CA ASP A 56 -0.54 11.70 -16.38
C ASP A 56 0.92 11.25 -16.24
N VAL A 57 1.34 10.91 -15.02
CA VAL A 57 2.69 10.39 -14.76
C VAL A 57 2.86 9.01 -15.39
N MET A 58 1.85 8.14 -15.27
CA MET A 58 1.86 6.83 -15.91
C MET A 58 2.06 6.96 -17.43
N ASN A 59 1.29 7.81 -18.11
CA ASN A 59 1.42 8.00 -19.54
C ASN A 59 2.83 8.45 -19.96
N LYS A 60 3.45 9.40 -19.22
CA LYS A 60 4.84 9.83 -19.48
C LYS A 60 5.83 8.67 -19.35
N MET A 61 5.68 7.81 -18.34
CA MET A 61 6.54 6.66 -18.16
C MET A 61 6.34 5.60 -19.25
N LEU A 62 5.11 5.39 -19.71
CA LEU A 62 4.78 4.47 -20.80
C LEU A 62 5.31 4.98 -22.14
N ASP A 63 5.25 6.28 -22.41
CA ASP A 63 5.83 6.86 -23.61
C ASP A 63 7.34 6.68 -23.64
N SER A 64 8.01 6.87 -22.50
CA SER A 64 9.46 6.64 -22.38
C SER A 64 9.82 5.15 -22.50
N PHE A 65 8.98 4.24 -22.00
CA PHE A 65 9.14 2.79 -22.19
C PHE A 65 9.05 2.39 -23.67
N LYS A 66 8.01 2.85 -24.36
CA LYS A 66 7.82 2.59 -25.79
C LYS A 66 9.01 3.09 -26.63
N GLU A 67 9.50 4.30 -26.33
CA GLU A 67 10.67 4.84 -27.02
C GLU A 67 11.94 4.04 -26.74
N GLN A 68 12.15 3.60 -25.49
CA GLN A 68 13.32 2.78 -25.11
C GLN A 68 13.37 1.45 -25.84
N TYR A 69 12.23 0.80 -26.06
CA TYR A 69 12.15 -0.56 -26.61
C TYR A 69 11.56 -0.63 -28.02
N LYS A 70 11.48 0.50 -28.73
CA LYS A 70 10.89 0.58 -30.10
C LYS A 70 11.55 -0.31 -31.15
N ASP A 71 12.84 -0.63 -30.95
CA ASP A 71 13.59 -1.50 -31.86
C ASP A 71 13.42 -3.00 -31.53
N GLU A 72 12.79 -3.33 -30.39
CA GLU A 72 12.53 -4.70 -29.95
C GLU A 72 11.07 -5.15 -30.19
N ALA A 73 10.10 -4.24 -30.04
CA ALA A 73 8.68 -4.54 -30.24
C ALA A 73 7.86 -3.26 -30.50
N GLU A 74 6.71 -3.42 -31.15
CA GLU A 74 5.63 -2.45 -31.15
C GLU A 74 4.70 -2.70 -29.96
N PHE A 75 4.28 -1.63 -29.25
CA PHE A 75 3.50 -1.73 -28.03
C PHE A 75 2.10 -1.12 -28.15
N ASP A 76 1.09 -1.91 -27.84
CA ASP A 76 -0.29 -1.47 -27.59
C ASP A 76 -0.57 -1.58 -26.08
N ILE A 77 -0.42 -0.46 -25.35
CA ILE A 77 -0.59 -0.43 -23.89
C ILE A 77 -1.84 0.36 -23.53
N THR A 78 -2.81 -0.32 -22.96
CA THR A 78 -4.04 0.29 -22.44
C THR A 78 -3.89 0.61 -20.96
N VAL A 79 -4.23 1.84 -20.55
CA VAL A 79 -4.27 2.25 -19.14
C VAL A 79 -5.71 2.36 -18.68
N GLU A 80 -6.04 1.67 -17.60
CA GLU A 80 -7.34 1.74 -16.94
C GLU A 80 -7.19 2.30 -15.52
N ILE A 81 -8.19 3.05 -15.06
CA ILE A 81 -8.20 3.61 -13.71
C ILE A 81 -8.73 2.56 -12.74
N GLN A 82 -7.90 2.21 -11.78
CA GLN A 82 -8.24 1.30 -10.69
C GLN A 82 -7.64 1.82 -9.38
N ALA A 83 -8.45 1.93 -8.33
CA ALA A 83 -7.94 2.29 -7.01
C ALA A 83 -7.08 1.16 -6.43
N ASP A 84 -5.88 1.48 -5.95
CA ASP A 84 -4.92 0.52 -5.39
C ASP A 84 -5.55 -0.32 -4.26
N SER A 85 -6.38 0.30 -3.42
CA SER A 85 -7.07 -0.37 -2.30
C SER A 85 -8.05 -1.47 -2.73
N GLN A 86 -8.51 -1.47 -3.99
CA GLN A 86 -9.49 -2.42 -4.54
C GLN A 86 -8.86 -3.49 -5.43
N VAL A 87 -7.57 -3.36 -5.75
CA VAL A 87 -6.88 -4.25 -6.71
C VAL A 87 -7.01 -5.71 -6.31
N ARG A 88 -6.78 -6.05 -5.04
CA ARG A 88 -6.94 -7.43 -4.53
C ARG A 88 -8.31 -8.01 -4.87
N ASP A 89 -9.37 -7.30 -4.54
CA ASP A 89 -10.73 -7.82 -4.67
C ASP A 89 -11.12 -8.00 -6.15
N VAL A 90 -10.70 -7.06 -7.00
CA VAL A 90 -10.94 -7.13 -8.45
C VAL A 90 -10.13 -8.28 -9.08
N MET A 91 -8.83 -8.40 -8.76
CA MET A 91 -7.97 -9.44 -9.29
C MET A 91 -8.39 -10.85 -8.85
N LEU A 92 -8.78 -11.02 -7.57
CA LEU A 92 -9.25 -12.31 -7.06
C LEU A 92 -10.63 -12.70 -7.63
N THR A 93 -11.42 -11.73 -8.10
CA THR A 93 -12.70 -11.99 -8.74
C THR A 93 -12.52 -12.45 -10.19
N ASP A 94 -11.64 -11.81 -10.95
CA ASP A 94 -11.40 -12.16 -12.36
C ASP A 94 -9.96 -11.81 -12.80
N VAL A 95 -9.02 -12.67 -12.47
CA VAL A 95 -7.60 -12.51 -12.78
C VAL A 95 -7.32 -12.51 -14.30
N HIS A 96 -8.12 -13.20 -15.09
CA HIS A 96 -7.91 -13.33 -16.54
C HIS A 96 -8.26 -12.06 -17.32
N ASN A 97 -9.18 -11.25 -16.79
CA ASN A 97 -9.55 -9.95 -17.35
C ASN A 97 -8.92 -8.77 -16.58
N GLY A 98 -8.13 -9.03 -15.53
CA GLY A 98 -7.36 -8.04 -14.82
C GLY A 98 -6.24 -7.43 -15.65
N ALA A 99 -5.52 -6.45 -15.08
CA ALA A 99 -4.35 -5.86 -15.73
C ALA A 99 -3.17 -6.83 -15.76
N ASP A 100 -2.28 -6.65 -16.74
CA ASP A 100 -0.98 -7.34 -16.81
C ASP A 100 0.00 -6.78 -15.77
N VAL A 101 -0.04 -5.44 -15.58
CA VAL A 101 0.77 -4.72 -14.59
C VAL A 101 -0.12 -3.78 -13.79
N PHE A 102 0.02 -3.79 -12.47
CA PHE A 102 -0.83 -3.00 -11.58
C PHE A 102 -0.11 -2.60 -10.30
N SER A 103 -0.46 -1.42 -9.76
CA SER A 103 0.02 -0.99 -8.44
C SER A 103 -0.89 -1.50 -7.33
N PHE A 104 -0.30 -1.83 -6.18
CA PHE A 104 -1.03 -2.25 -4.99
C PHE A 104 -0.22 -1.98 -3.71
N PRO A 105 -0.88 -1.77 -2.55
CA PRO A 105 -0.22 -1.64 -1.26
C PRO A 105 0.18 -3.02 -0.69
N ASP A 106 1.22 -3.04 0.12
CA ASP A 106 1.86 -4.26 0.65
C ASP A 106 0.94 -5.16 1.50
N ASP A 107 -0.12 -4.62 2.10
CA ASP A 107 -1.11 -5.40 2.86
C ASP A 107 -1.88 -6.41 2.00
N GLN A 108 -1.89 -6.24 0.68
CA GLN A 108 -2.57 -7.14 -0.26
C GLN A 108 -1.70 -8.31 -0.74
N ILE A 109 -0.38 -8.28 -0.51
CA ILE A 109 0.57 -9.24 -1.10
C ILE A 109 0.26 -10.70 -0.72
N ILE A 110 -0.12 -10.95 0.53
CA ILE A 110 -0.43 -12.30 1.03
C ILE A 110 -1.62 -12.88 0.24
N SER A 111 -2.69 -12.11 0.12
CA SER A 111 -3.92 -12.56 -0.55
C SER A 111 -3.72 -12.73 -2.06
N LEU A 112 -3.01 -11.80 -2.70
CA LEU A 112 -2.72 -11.87 -4.14
C LEU A 112 -1.80 -13.04 -4.47
N THR A 113 -0.78 -13.32 -3.64
CA THR A 113 0.11 -14.47 -3.82
C THR A 113 -0.62 -15.78 -3.57
N ALA A 114 -1.41 -15.89 -2.49
CA ALA A 114 -2.20 -17.07 -2.19
C ALA A 114 -3.24 -17.37 -3.28
N GLY A 115 -3.79 -16.34 -3.93
CA GLY A 115 -4.68 -16.44 -5.07
C GLY A 115 -3.96 -16.78 -6.40
N GLY A 116 -2.63 -16.91 -6.40
CA GLY A 116 -1.84 -17.19 -7.60
C GLY A 116 -1.83 -16.05 -8.62
N VAL A 117 -2.14 -14.82 -8.18
CA VAL A 117 -2.22 -13.63 -9.05
C VAL A 117 -0.84 -13.12 -9.44
N LEU A 118 0.10 -13.09 -8.49
CA LEU A 118 1.41 -12.46 -8.68
C LEU A 118 2.42 -13.40 -9.33
N THR A 119 3.21 -12.85 -10.25
CA THR A 119 4.41 -13.49 -10.79
C THR A 119 5.60 -13.17 -9.90
N GLU A 120 6.49 -14.15 -9.69
CA GLU A 120 7.80 -13.92 -9.07
C GLU A 120 8.61 -12.94 -9.90
N VAL A 121 9.36 -12.05 -9.24
CA VAL A 121 10.23 -11.05 -9.90
C VAL A 121 11.48 -11.77 -10.43
N PRO A 122 11.71 -11.80 -11.76
CA PRO A 122 12.80 -12.61 -12.33
C PRO A 122 14.21 -12.08 -12.02
N ASN A 123 14.36 -10.78 -11.81
CA ASN A 123 15.61 -10.09 -11.47
C ASN A 123 15.64 -9.61 -10.00
N ALA A 124 15.15 -10.46 -9.08
CA ALA A 124 14.94 -10.12 -7.68
C ALA A 124 16.16 -9.51 -6.98
N ASP A 125 17.36 -10.03 -7.23
CA ASP A 125 18.60 -9.53 -6.60
C ASP A 125 18.91 -8.09 -7.01
N GLU A 126 18.69 -7.73 -8.28
CA GLU A 126 18.91 -6.36 -8.80
C GLU A 126 17.88 -5.41 -8.18
N ILE A 127 16.61 -5.81 -8.16
CA ILE A 127 15.53 -5.00 -7.57
C ILE A 127 15.77 -4.81 -6.07
N ALA A 128 16.16 -5.86 -5.35
CA ALA A 128 16.48 -5.77 -3.93
C ALA A 128 17.66 -4.84 -3.64
N ALA A 129 18.72 -4.92 -4.44
CA ALA A 129 19.89 -4.06 -4.27
C ALA A 129 19.61 -2.57 -4.58
N ALA A 130 18.62 -2.28 -5.42
CA ALA A 130 18.27 -0.91 -5.83
C ALA A 130 17.34 -0.18 -4.87
N ASN A 131 16.64 -0.90 -3.98
CA ASN A 131 15.57 -0.36 -3.16
C ASN A 131 15.90 -0.42 -1.65
N VAL A 132 15.21 0.40 -0.85
CA VAL A 132 15.35 0.37 0.60
C VAL A 132 14.87 -0.98 1.14
N LYS A 133 15.61 -1.49 2.13
CA LYS A 133 15.45 -2.85 2.65
C LYS A 133 14.00 -3.15 3.08
N GLU A 134 13.37 -2.23 3.77
CA GLU A 134 12.03 -2.38 4.31
C GLU A 134 10.97 -2.52 3.21
N SER A 135 11.14 -1.82 2.08
CA SER A 135 10.24 -1.96 0.93
C SER A 135 10.41 -3.28 0.19
N VAL A 136 11.65 -3.81 0.18
CA VAL A 136 11.95 -5.14 -0.37
C VAL A 136 11.34 -6.22 0.54
N GLU A 137 11.50 -6.09 1.86
CA GLU A 137 10.87 -6.99 2.83
C GLU A 137 9.34 -7.00 2.71
N ALA A 138 8.74 -5.82 2.48
CA ALA A 138 7.29 -5.69 2.27
C ALA A 138 6.82 -6.38 0.97
N ALA A 139 7.66 -6.40 -0.07
CA ALA A 139 7.38 -7.04 -1.36
C ALA A 139 7.76 -8.52 -1.42
N THR A 140 8.32 -9.07 -0.32
CA THR A 140 8.80 -10.45 -0.22
C THR A 140 7.86 -11.30 0.62
N LEU A 141 7.56 -12.50 0.16
CA LEU A 141 6.81 -13.50 0.90
C LEU A 141 7.49 -14.88 0.76
N ASN A 142 7.79 -15.55 1.89
CA ASN A 142 8.50 -16.84 1.92
C ASN A 142 9.80 -16.82 1.08
N ASP A 143 10.64 -15.82 1.31
CA ASP A 143 11.92 -15.59 0.63
C ASP A 143 11.83 -15.34 -0.89
N THR A 144 10.63 -15.11 -1.43
CA THR A 144 10.40 -14.81 -2.85
C THR A 144 9.86 -13.39 -3.02
N LEU A 145 10.49 -12.62 -3.90
CA LEU A 145 10.04 -11.25 -4.25
C LEU A 145 8.89 -11.33 -5.27
N TYR A 146 7.72 -10.77 -4.93
CA TYR A 146 6.52 -10.78 -5.76
C TYR A 146 6.09 -9.40 -6.27
N GLY A 147 6.75 -8.35 -5.84
CA GLY A 147 6.44 -6.99 -6.24
C GLY A 147 7.69 -6.19 -6.53
N TYR A 148 7.59 -5.24 -7.45
CA TYR A 148 8.61 -4.23 -7.71
C TYR A 148 8.36 -3.03 -6.81
N PRO A 149 9.21 -2.74 -5.81
CA PRO A 149 9.00 -1.64 -4.88
C PRO A 149 8.91 -0.30 -5.63
N MET A 150 7.89 0.51 -5.33
CA MET A 150 7.60 1.74 -6.06
C MET A 150 7.69 2.97 -5.17
N THR A 151 7.04 2.95 -4.01
CA THR A 151 7.09 4.03 -3.03
C THR A 151 7.36 3.51 -1.62
N ALA A 152 7.95 4.36 -0.78
CA ALA A 152 8.25 4.08 0.63
C ALA A 152 7.64 5.16 1.55
N ASP A 153 6.48 5.67 1.20
CA ASP A 153 5.86 6.82 1.84
C ASP A 153 4.40 6.61 2.26
N ASN A 154 3.92 5.37 2.18
CA ASN A 154 2.57 5.03 2.62
C ASN A 154 2.51 4.90 4.15
N GLY A 155 2.54 6.04 4.81
CA GLY A 155 2.47 6.20 6.25
C GLY A 155 1.94 7.59 6.59
N TYR A 156 1.93 7.93 7.86
CA TYR A 156 1.43 9.22 8.33
C TYR A 156 2.35 9.81 9.39
N PHE A 157 2.27 11.12 9.50
CA PHE A 157 3.10 11.96 10.37
C PHE A 157 2.30 13.19 10.81
N MET A 158 2.93 14.13 11.56
CA MET A 158 2.29 15.34 12.04
C MET A 158 2.58 16.52 11.13
N TYR A 159 1.56 17.14 10.56
CA TYR A 159 1.58 18.49 10.01
C TYR A 159 1.33 19.52 11.10
N TYR A 160 2.03 20.65 11.05
CA TYR A 160 1.79 21.75 12.00
C TYR A 160 2.08 23.13 11.40
N ASN A 161 1.34 24.11 11.87
CA ASN A 161 1.54 25.51 11.48
C ASN A 161 2.54 26.18 12.43
N LYS A 162 3.70 26.62 11.91
CA LYS A 162 4.80 27.28 12.64
C LYS A 162 4.41 28.60 13.26
N GLU A 163 3.28 29.21 12.87
CA GLU A 163 2.74 30.40 13.53
C GLU A 163 2.31 30.10 14.96
N TYR A 164 1.84 28.87 15.23
CA TYR A 164 1.31 28.46 16.52
C TYR A 164 2.27 27.57 17.31
N PHE A 165 3.10 26.79 16.63
CA PHE A 165 3.96 25.78 17.26
C PHE A 165 5.43 25.96 16.94
N SER A 166 6.26 25.92 17.97
CA SER A 166 7.70 25.72 17.82
C SER A 166 8.04 24.23 17.61
N GLU A 167 9.29 23.93 17.24
CA GLU A 167 9.80 22.55 17.12
C GLU A 167 9.76 21.76 18.45
N ASP A 168 9.80 22.45 19.60
CA ASP A 168 9.69 21.83 20.91
C ASP A 168 8.22 21.54 21.29
N ASP A 169 7.29 22.35 20.83
CA ASP A 169 5.87 22.16 21.10
C ASP A 169 5.31 20.90 20.43
N VAL A 170 5.79 20.62 19.23
CA VAL A 170 5.31 19.46 18.43
C VAL A 170 5.88 18.11 18.87
N LYS A 171 6.69 18.07 19.92
CA LYS A 171 7.20 16.81 20.49
C LYS A 171 6.20 16.11 21.40
N SER A 172 5.18 16.84 21.91
CA SER A 172 4.16 16.32 22.82
C SER A 172 2.75 16.67 22.32
N LEU A 173 1.91 15.65 22.12
CA LEU A 173 0.52 15.84 21.76
C LEU A 173 -0.25 16.62 22.84
N ASP A 174 0.00 16.34 24.12
CA ASP A 174 -0.65 17.04 25.23
C ASP A 174 -0.38 18.55 25.19
N LYS A 175 0.87 18.91 24.85
CA LYS A 175 1.25 20.33 24.67
C LYS A 175 0.58 20.94 23.45
N MET A 176 0.57 20.24 22.32
CA MET A 176 -0.11 20.70 21.09
C MET A 176 -1.60 20.94 21.33
N LEU A 177 -2.28 20.00 21.99
CA LEU A 177 -3.70 20.13 22.34
C LEU A 177 -3.95 21.35 23.26
N SER A 178 -3.09 21.58 24.24
CA SER A 178 -3.19 22.74 25.13
C SER A 178 -3.01 24.07 24.39
N ILE A 179 -2.06 24.15 23.47
CA ILE A 179 -1.84 25.35 22.63
C ILE A 179 -3.03 25.56 21.69
N ALA A 180 -3.52 24.52 21.05
CA ALA A 180 -4.67 24.61 20.15
C ALA A 180 -5.92 25.10 20.91
N ALA A 181 -6.20 24.52 22.08
CA ALA A 181 -7.31 24.95 22.94
C ALA A 181 -7.20 26.42 23.37
N ALA A 182 -6.02 26.86 23.77
CA ALA A 182 -5.76 28.24 24.18
C ALA A 182 -5.97 29.26 23.04
N ASN A 183 -5.77 28.84 21.80
CA ASN A 183 -5.98 29.67 20.60
C ASN A 183 -7.37 29.46 19.97
N ASN A 184 -8.26 28.67 20.58
CA ASN A 184 -9.56 28.29 20.03
C ASN A 184 -9.43 27.61 18.67
N LYS A 185 -8.39 26.79 18.50
CA LYS A 185 -8.03 26.01 17.32
C LYS A 185 -8.01 24.51 17.63
N LYS A 186 -7.71 23.70 16.63
CA LYS A 186 -7.75 22.25 16.71
C LYS A 186 -6.47 21.59 16.21
N VAL A 187 -6.13 20.47 16.85
CA VAL A 187 -5.30 19.38 16.30
C VAL A 187 -6.24 18.30 15.79
N ALA A 188 -6.09 17.90 14.54
CA ALA A 188 -7.01 17.01 13.86
C ALA A 188 -6.39 15.64 13.55
N MET A 189 -7.22 14.59 13.55
CA MET A 189 -6.91 13.29 12.95
C MET A 189 -8.20 12.57 12.58
N GLU A 190 -8.13 11.59 11.69
CA GLU A 190 -9.24 10.66 11.42
C GLU A 190 -9.27 9.58 12.51
N PHE A 191 -9.82 9.93 13.66
CA PHE A 191 -9.75 9.10 14.87
C PHE A 191 -10.56 7.81 14.75
N ASP A 192 -11.62 7.79 13.95
CA ASP A 192 -12.47 6.63 13.71
C ASP A 192 -11.95 5.67 12.63
N SER A 193 -10.73 5.90 12.16
CA SER A 193 -10.01 5.01 11.24
C SER A 193 -9.02 4.12 12.01
N GLY A 194 -9.13 2.81 11.84
CA GLY A 194 -8.18 1.85 12.40
C GLY A 194 -6.74 2.10 11.96
N TRP A 195 -6.53 2.68 10.76
CA TRP A 195 -5.24 3.11 10.26
C TRP A 195 -4.56 4.10 11.20
N TYR A 196 -5.24 5.16 11.58
CA TYR A 196 -4.71 6.16 12.49
C TYR A 196 -4.81 5.76 13.96
N LEU A 197 -5.83 4.98 14.36
CA LEU A 197 -6.01 4.58 15.75
C LEU A 197 -4.83 3.75 16.30
N TYR A 198 -4.16 2.99 15.43
CA TYR A 198 -2.97 2.21 15.78
C TYR A 198 -1.89 3.05 16.47
N THR A 199 -1.85 4.35 16.19
CA THR A 199 -0.84 5.27 16.72
C THR A 199 -0.74 5.28 18.24
N PHE A 200 -1.83 4.98 18.93
CA PHE A 200 -1.91 4.99 20.39
C PHE A 200 -1.59 3.63 21.01
N PHE A 201 -1.53 2.56 20.24
CA PHE A 201 -1.30 1.21 20.72
C PHE A 201 0.12 0.71 20.47
N GLY A 202 0.71 1.11 19.37
CA GLY A 202 2.12 0.79 19.12
C GLY A 202 3.05 1.44 20.15
N ASN A 203 4.22 0.88 20.39
CA ASN A 203 5.20 1.30 21.39
C ASN A 203 4.74 1.27 22.86
N THR A 204 3.55 0.74 23.15
CA THR A 204 3.04 0.61 24.53
C THR A 204 3.45 -0.69 25.21
N GLY A 205 4.05 -1.62 24.48
CA GLY A 205 4.31 -2.99 24.89
C GLY A 205 3.14 -3.95 24.64
N LEU A 206 2.00 -3.43 24.15
CA LEU A 206 0.89 -4.25 23.69
C LEU A 206 1.13 -4.63 22.21
N SER A 207 0.62 -5.80 21.81
CA SER A 207 0.89 -6.37 20.50
C SER A 207 -0.37 -6.53 19.65
N LEU A 208 -0.17 -6.36 18.35
CA LEU A 208 -1.10 -6.72 17.28
C LEU A 208 -0.28 -7.39 16.19
N SER A 209 -0.69 -8.55 15.74
CA SER A 209 -0.07 -9.29 14.64
C SER A 209 -1.10 -10.09 13.87
N ILE A 210 -0.71 -10.61 12.72
CA ILE A 210 -1.52 -11.55 11.94
C ILE A 210 -0.96 -12.96 12.09
N LYS A 211 -1.82 -13.96 12.23
CA LYS A 211 -1.42 -15.37 12.29
C LYS A 211 -0.84 -15.84 10.96
N PRO A 212 -0.15 -16.99 10.94
CA PRO A 212 0.40 -17.56 9.70
C PRO A 212 -0.66 -17.87 8.62
N ASP A 213 -1.96 -17.91 8.98
CA ASP A 213 -3.06 -18.05 8.03
C ASP A 213 -3.29 -16.77 7.17
N GLY A 214 -2.65 -15.65 7.51
CA GLY A 214 -2.74 -14.38 6.78
C GLY A 214 -4.08 -13.65 6.90
N ILE A 215 -5.01 -14.14 7.74
CA ILE A 215 -6.37 -13.58 7.87
C ILE A 215 -6.83 -13.35 9.31
N THR A 216 -6.30 -14.11 10.26
CA THR A 216 -6.70 -14.04 11.68
C THR A 216 -5.73 -13.14 12.46
N ASN A 217 -6.27 -12.17 13.20
CA ASN A 217 -5.46 -11.32 14.06
C ASN A 217 -5.15 -12.00 15.40
N GLU A 218 -3.95 -11.72 15.93
CA GLU A 218 -3.59 -11.89 17.33
C GLU A 218 -3.44 -10.50 17.96
N CYS A 219 -4.11 -10.27 19.09
CA CYS A 219 -4.13 -8.97 19.73
C CYS A 219 -4.24 -9.13 21.25
N ASN A 220 -3.43 -8.39 22.02
CA ASN A 220 -3.51 -8.35 23.47
C ASN A 220 -3.78 -6.94 24.01
N TRP A 221 -4.41 -6.07 23.23
CA TRP A 221 -4.68 -4.68 23.60
C TRP A 221 -5.59 -4.53 24.83
N ASN A 222 -6.23 -5.60 25.27
CA ASN A 222 -7.01 -5.64 26.52
C ASN A 222 -6.18 -6.13 27.75
N SER A 223 -4.87 -6.25 27.62
CA SER A 223 -4.03 -6.71 28.74
C SER A 223 -4.24 -5.84 29.98
N GLN A 224 -4.37 -6.52 31.14
CA GLN A 224 -4.47 -5.91 32.45
C GLN A 224 -3.13 -5.90 33.19
N THR A 225 -2.08 -6.38 32.58
CA THR A 225 -0.74 -6.49 33.11
C THR A 225 0.26 -5.68 32.30
N GLY A 226 1.38 -5.37 32.95
CA GLY A 226 2.42 -4.52 32.32
C GLY A 226 2.33 -3.06 32.79
N ASP A 227 3.24 -2.26 32.31
CA ASP A 227 3.36 -0.85 32.65
C ASP A 227 2.22 0.02 32.07
N ILE A 228 1.69 -0.41 30.94
CA ILE A 228 0.58 0.23 30.25
C ILE A 228 -0.45 -0.86 29.96
N THR A 229 -1.67 -0.66 30.44
CA THR A 229 -2.80 -1.58 30.23
C THR A 229 -3.74 -1.03 29.17
N GLY A 230 -4.57 -1.90 28.57
CA GLY A 230 -5.58 -1.47 27.62
C GLY A 230 -6.54 -0.43 28.18
N ALA A 231 -7.00 -0.61 29.41
CA ALA A 231 -7.87 0.34 30.09
C ALA A 231 -7.19 1.71 30.27
N ALA A 232 -5.89 1.75 30.57
CA ALA A 232 -5.15 3.01 30.69
C ALA A 232 -5.06 3.75 29.33
N ILE A 233 -4.87 3.02 28.22
CA ILE A 233 -4.89 3.62 26.88
C ILE A 233 -6.29 4.20 26.61
N LYS A 234 -7.35 3.46 26.87
CA LYS A 234 -8.72 3.97 26.66
C LYS A 234 -8.99 5.24 27.48
N GLN A 235 -8.50 5.33 28.72
CA GLN A 235 -8.63 6.54 29.54
C GLN A 235 -7.87 7.73 28.94
N ALA A 236 -6.65 7.51 28.42
CA ALA A 236 -5.89 8.54 27.72
C ALA A 236 -6.64 9.00 26.45
N LEU A 237 -7.19 8.08 25.68
CA LEU A 237 -7.98 8.41 24.48
C LEU A 237 -9.26 9.19 24.81
N ASN A 238 -9.96 8.85 25.90
CA ASN A 238 -11.11 9.64 26.37
C ASN A 238 -10.68 11.08 26.71
N SER A 239 -9.53 11.25 27.35
CA SER A 239 -9.00 12.56 27.71
C SER A 239 -8.62 13.39 26.46
N ILE A 240 -8.03 12.75 25.45
CA ILE A 240 -7.72 13.37 24.16
C ILE A 240 -9.03 13.77 23.45
N ALA A 241 -9.98 12.87 23.32
CA ALA A 241 -11.26 13.11 22.65
C ALA A 241 -12.09 14.22 23.30
N ALA A 242 -12.02 14.36 24.63
CA ALA A 242 -12.68 15.40 25.39
C ALA A 242 -11.94 16.76 25.38
N ASN A 243 -10.71 16.79 24.88
CA ASN A 243 -9.90 18.03 24.89
C ASN A 243 -10.47 19.04 23.88
N PRO A 244 -10.73 20.31 24.29
CA PRO A 244 -11.25 21.32 23.38
C PRO A 244 -10.32 21.69 22.22
N GLY A 245 -9.02 21.33 22.31
CA GLY A 245 -8.04 21.49 21.24
C GLY A 245 -8.01 20.31 20.25
N PHE A 246 -8.79 19.25 20.47
CA PHE A 246 -8.86 18.08 19.58
C PHE A 246 -10.08 18.11 18.68
N VAL A 247 -9.98 17.49 17.51
CA VAL A 247 -11.12 17.19 16.65
C VAL A 247 -10.87 15.90 15.85
N SER A 248 -11.89 15.03 15.80
CA SER A 248 -11.91 13.90 14.86
C SER A 248 -12.49 14.36 13.52
N MET A 249 -11.77 14.10 12.44
CA MET A 249 -12.15 14.46 11.08
C MET A 249 -12.40 13.18 10.27
N PRO A 250 -13.65 12.78 10.04
CA PRO A 250 -13.95 11.60 9.25
C PRO A 250 -13.60 11.80 7.78
N ASN A 251 -13.24 10.71 7.10
CA ASN A 251 -13.03 10.66 5.64
C ASN A 251 -11.89 11.54 5.11
N GLY A 252 -10.82 11.75 5.88
CA GLY A 252 -9.62 12.42 5.40
C GLY A 252 -9.76 13.92 5.08
N ASN A 253 -10.79 14.60 5.57
CA ASN A 253 -11.08 16.02 5.25
C ASN A 253 -10.19 17.03 5.99
N ILE A 254 -9.02 16.60 6.46
CA ILE A 254 -8.11 17.46 7.23
C ILE A 254 -7.66 18.69 6.43
N ALA A 255 -7.40 18.52 5.13
CA ALA A 255 -6.95 19.60 4.26
C ALA A 255 -7.99 20.74 4.12
N GLU A 256 -9.28 20.43 4.08
CA GLU A 256 -10.33 21.42 4.01
C GLU A 256 -10.41 22.25 5.30
N HIS A 257 -10.27 21.62 6.45
CA HIS A 257 -10.29 22.28 7.74
C HIS A 257 -9.00 23.08 8.03
N ILE A 258 -7.88 22.67 7.46
CA ILE A 258 -6.65 23.48 7.44
C ILE A 258 -6.88 24.76 6.62
N LYS A 259 -7.51 24.66 5.45
CA LYS A 259 -7.84 25.82 4.59
C LYS A 259 -8.83 26.78 5.26
N SER A 260 -9.78 26.28 6.06
CA SER A 260 -10.71 27.12 6.83
C SER A 260 -10.05 27.85 8.00
N GLY A 261 -8.83 27.46 8.37
CA GLY A 261 -8.07 28.02 9.49
C GLY A 261 -8.49 27.52 10.88
N ASP A 262 -9.37 26.53 10.97
CA ASP A 262 -9.79 25.93 12.24
C ASP A 262 -8.76 24.93 12.77
N VAL A 263 -8.09 24.21 11.87
CA VAL A 263 -7.07 23.22 12.17
C VAL A 263 -5.70 23.84 11.98
N ILE A 264 -4.86 23.78 13.02
CA ILE A 264 -3.48 24.30 13.03
C ILE A 264 -2.42 23.20 13.13
N ALA A 265 -2.82 21.95 13.37
CA ALA A 265 -1.98 20.76 13.27
C ALA A 265 -2.85 19.53 12.95
N GLY A 266 -2.27 18.51 12.35
CA GLY A 266 -3.02 17.30 12.08
C GLY A 266 -2.18 16.13 11.60
N ILE A 267 -2.68 14.92 11.86
CA ILE A 267 -2.06 13.67 11.44
C ILE A 267 -2.60 13.29 10.07
N SER A 268 -1.71 13.23 9.06
CA SER A 268 -2.02 12.76 7.72
C SER A 268 -0.73 12.32 7.00
N GLY A 269 -0.85 11.83 5.78
CA GLY A 269 0.26 11.37 4.98
C GLY A 269 0.68 12.34 3.86
N VAL A 270 1.60 11.90 3.00
CA VAL A 270 2.15 12.72 1.91
C VAL A 270 1.11 13.20 0.90
N TRP A 271 -0.03 12.54 0.81
CA TRP A 271 -1.16 12.90 -0.08
C TRP A 271 -1.77 14.26 0.21
N ASP A 272 -1.62 14.79 1.44
CA ASP A 272 -2.12 16.12 1.81
C ASP A 272 -1.07 17.24 1.68
N VAL A 273 0.18 16.93 1.37
CA VAL A 273 1.30 17.88 1.40
C VAL A 273 1.04 19.14 0.57
N MET A 274 0.45 18.99 -0.62
CA MET A 274 0.20 20.11 -1.52
C MET A 274 -0.87 21.05 -0.95
N ASN A 275 -1.95 20.47 -0.43
CA ASN A 275 -3.05 21.23 0.18
C ASN A 275 -2.58 21.98 1.45
N VAL A 276 -1.77 21.33 2.29
CA VAL A 276 -1.26 21.94 3.53
C VAL A 276 -0.26 23.04 3.23
N LYS A 277 0.64 22.85 2.26
CA LYS A 277 1.55 23.90 1.79
C LYS A 277 0.81 25.10 1.20
N GLU A 278 -0.22 24.86 0.40
CA GLU A 278 -1.04 25.94 -0.15
C GLU A 278 -1.70 26.77 0.97
N ALA A 279 -2.20 26.11 2.01
CA ALA A 279 -2.91 26.77 3.10
C ALA A 279 -2.00 27.53 4.07
N TRP A 280 -0.81 27.01 4.41
CA TRP A 280 0.07 27.57 5.42
C TRP A 280 1.30 28.30 4.85
N GLY A 281 1.61 28.14 3.57
CA GLY A 281 2.77 28.79 2.93
C GLY A 281 4.08 28.55 3.69
N GLU A 282 4.78 29.60 4.06
CA GLU A 282 6.05 29.55 4.80
C GLU A 282 5.89 29.00 6.24
N ASN A 283 4.68 29.02 6.78
CA ASN A 283 4.39 28.47 8.10
C ASN A 283 4.16 26.95 8.09
N TYR A 284 4.23 26.31 6.92
CA TYR A 284 4.14 24.85 6.80
C TYR A 284 5.28 24.17 7.55
N GLY A 285 4.93 23.23 8.43
CA GLY A 285 5.82 22.34 9.12
C GLY A 285 5.35 20.89 9.03
N ALA A 286 6.29 19.95 9.07
CA ALA A 286 6.03 18.52 9.17
C ALA A 286 7.08 17.87 10.06
N CYS A 287 6.67 16.95 10.92
CA CYS A 287 7.55 16.19 11.80
C CYS A 287 6.99 14.79 12.07
N LYS A 288 7.81 13.89 12.63
CA LYS A 288 7.29 12.62 13.14
C LYS A 288 6.16 12.86 14.15
N LEU A 289 5.34 11.86 14.41
CA LEU A 289 4.31 11.93 15.45
C LEU A 289 4.93 12.27 16.80
N PRO A 290 4.21 13.04 17.65
CA PRO A 290 4.64 13.39 19.00
C PRO A 290 4.62 12.19 19.95
N THR A 291 5.01 12.42 21.21
CA THR A 291 4.63 11.58 22.35
C THR A 291 3.22 11.92 22.83
N TYR A 292 2.58 11.00 23.52
CA TYR A 292 1.35 11.25 24.30
C TYR A 292 1.49 10.64 25.70
N THR A 293 0.74 11.15 26.65
CA THR A 293 0.79 10.66 28.04
C THR A 293 -0.25 9.56 28.26
N VAL A 294 0.22 8.41 28.72
CA VAL A 294 -0.61 7.27 29.14
C VAL A 294 -0.04 6.62 30.39
N ALA A 295 -0.88 6.33 31.40
CA ALA A 295 -0.46 5.79 32.68
C ALA A 295 0.68 6.58 33.36
N GLY A 296 0.73 7.91 33.16
CA GLY A 296 1.78 8.79 33.68
C GLY A 296 3.14 8.67 32.97
N LYS A 297 3.20 8.01 31.82
CA LYS A 297 4.39 7.87 30.97
C LYS A 297 4.20 8.58 29.63
N GLU A 298 5.27 9.18 29.13
CA GLU A 298 5.32 9.65 27.74
C GLU A 298 5.64 8.47 26.82
N VAL A 299 4.77 8.22 25.85
CA VAL A 299 4.91 7.16 24.86
C VAL A 299 4.99 7.78 23.47
N GLN A 300 6.03 7.43 22.72
CA GLN A 300 6.15 7.83 21.32
C GLN A 300 5.01 7.20 20.51
N MET A 301 4.21 8.04 19.86
CA MET A 301 3.15 7.57 18.99
C MET A 301 3.73 6.78 17.82
N SER A 302 3.13 5.64 17.56
CA SER A 302 3.52 4.73 16.48
C SER A 302 2.78 5.05 15.19
N SER A 303 3.05 4.34 14.11
CA SER A 303 2.26 4.40 12.88
C SER A 303 2.20 3.04 12.21
N PHE A 304 1.14 2.81 11.44
CA PHE A 304 1.31 1.89 10.35
C PHE A 304 2.24 2.52 9.31
N THR A 305 3.03 1.67 8.69
CA THR A 305 3.82 1.99 7.51
C THR A 305 3.39 1.05 6.40
N GLY A 306 3.51 1.50 5.18
CA GLY A 306 3.22 0.68 4.03
C GLY A 306 4.08 1.10 2.85
N TYR A 307 4.08 0.23 1.88
CA TYR A 307 4.83 0.38 0.64
C TYR A 307 3.88 0.10 -0.51
N LYS A 308 3.98 0.89 -1.56
CA LYS A 308 3.31 0.54 -2.81
C LYS A 308 4.30 -0.10 -3.75
N MET A 309 3.82 -1.06 -4.50
CA MET A 309 4.63 -1.81 -5.46
C MET A 309 3.85 -2.07 -6.74
N MET A 310 4.57 -2.37 -7.81
CA MET A 310 3.97 -2.87 -9.04
C MET A 310 3.99 -4.38 -9.02
N GLY A 311 2.85 -5.01 -9.28
CA GLY A 311 2.70 -6.45 -9.48
C GLY A 311 2.55 -6.79 -10.94
N VAL A 312 2.91 -8.02 -11.29
CA VAL A 312 2.71 -8.60 -12.62
C VAL A 312 1.78 -9.79 -12.51
N ASN A 313 0.72 -9.76 -13.32
CA ASN A 313 -0.27 -10.83 -13.38
C ASN A 313 0.35 -12.11 -13.92
N SER A 314 0.27 -13.19 -13.14
CA SER A 314 0.80 -14.51 -13.52
C SER A 314 0.12 -15.11 -14.76
N TYR A 315 -1.07 -14.63 -15.11
CA TYR A 315 -1.84 -15.03 -16.29
C TYR A 315 -1.62 -14.10 -17.50
N SER A 316 -0.72 -13.10 -17.40
CA SER A 316 -0.37 -12.25 -18.54
C SER A 316 0.11 -13.10 -19.73
N LYS A 317 -0.39 -12.78 -20.92
CA LYS A 317 0.03 -13.43 -22.17
C LYS A 317 1.41 -12.94 -22.63
N ASN A 318 1.82 -11.76 -22.20
CA ASN A 318 3.09 -11.12 -22.51
C ASN A 318 3.93 -10.94 -21.24
N LYS A 319 4.05 -11.98 -20.42
CA LYS A 319 4.63 -11.93 -19.06
C LYS A 319 6.03 -11.32 -19.02
N GLU A 320 6.90 -11.68 -19.96
CA GLU A 320 8.25 -11.11 -20.02
C GLU A 320 8.21 -9.58 -20.20
N TRP A 321 7.39 -9.08 -21.10
CA TRP A 321 7.22 -7.65 -21.30
C TRP A 321 6.50 -6.97 -20.14
N ALA A 322 5.58 -7.64 -19.49
CA ALA A 322 4.94 -7.14 -18.27
C ALA A 322 5.96 -6.99 -17.12
N CYS A 323 6.89 -7.94 -16.94
CA CYS A 323 7.98 -7.82 -15.97
C CYS A 323 8.94 -6.66 -16.32
N ARG A 324 9.35 -6.54 -17.60
CA ARG A 324 10.18 -5.41 -18.06
C ARG A 324 9.49 -4.07 -17.85
N LEU A 325 8.18 -4.01 -18.07
CA LEU A 325 7.40 -2.80 -17.85
C LEU A 325 7.32 -2.46 -16.35
N ALA A 326 7.05 -3.44 -15.48
CA ALA A 326 7.00 -3.22 -14.03
C ALA A 326 8.35 -2.71 -13.49
N ASP A 327 9.46 -3.30 -13.94
CA ASP A 327 10.81 -2.84 -13.62
C ASP A 327 11.05 -1.40 -14.12
N TRP A 328 10.69 -1.10 -15.38
CA TRP A 328 10.78 0.25 -15.92
C TRP A 328 10.00 1.27 -15.10
N LEU A 329 8.74 0.98 -14.78
CA LEU A 329 7.85 1.87 -14.02
C LEU A 329 8.34 2.13 -12.59
N THR A 330 9.24 1.29 -12.06
CA THR A 330 9.77 1.38 -10.70
C THR A 330 11.28 1.63 -10.64
N ASN A 331 11.94 1.89 -11.77
CA ASN A 331 13.34 2.24 -11.80
C ASN A 331 13.62 3.62 -11.15
N GLN A 332 14.88 3.93 -10.89
CA GLN A 332 15.29 5.19 -10.25
C GLN A 332 14.67 6.41 -10.93
N GLN A 333 14.80 6.53 -12.25
CA GLN A 333 14.34 7.68 -13.02
C GLN A 333 12.83 7.91 -12.90
N ASN A 334 12.05 6.83 -12.95
CA ASN A 334 10.60 6.91 -12.87
C ASN A 334 10.11 7.14 -11.42
N GLN A 335 10.83 6.69 -10.41
CA GLN A 335 10.55 7.06 -9.03
C GLN A 335 10.89 8.54 -8.75
N GLU A 336 11.98 9.07 -9.30
CA GLU A 336 12.29 10.51 -9.27
C GLU A 336 11.20 11.36 -9.99
N LEU A 337 10.68 10.87 -11.12
CA LEU A 337 9.58 11.52 -11.84
C LEU A 337 8.30 11.52 -10.99
N ARG A 338 7.95 10.40 -10.34
CA ARG A 338 6.82 10.32 -9.41
C ARG A 338 6.96 11.30 -8.25
N PHE A 339 8.16 11.37 -7.66
CA PHE A 339 8.43 12.35 -6.61
C PHE A 339 8.21 13.78 -7.10
N LYS A 340 8.78 14.14 -8.23
CA LYS A 340 8.69 15.49 -8.79
C LYS A 340 7.24 15.93 -9.08
N GLU A 341 6.42 15.02 -9.60
CA GLU A 341 5.07 15.34 -10.05
C GLU A 341 3.97 15.06 -9.01
N LYS A 342 4.24 14.12 -8.08
CA LYS A 342 3.26 13.63 -7.12
C LYS A 342 3.70 13.77 -5.67
N ASN A 343 4.95 14.18 -5.41
CA ASN A 343 5.60 14.18 -4.08
C ASN A 343 5.60 12.79 -3.42
N GLN A 344 5.53 11.71 -4.20
CA GLN A 344 5.60 10.35 -3.68
C GLN A 344 7.04 9.99 -3.31
N GLY A 345 7.26 9.58 -2.07
CA GLY A 345 8.58 9.20 -1.56
C GLY A 345 9.08 7.91 -2.21
N PRO A 346 10.26 7.92 -2.85
CA PRO A 346 10.75 6.77 -3.57
C PRO A 346 11.19 5.63 -2.65
N SER A 347 10.99 4.42 -3.11
CA SER A 347 11.58 3.21 -2.56
C SER A 347 13.04 3.03 -3.05
N ASN A 348 13.38 3.51 -4.24
CA ASN A 348 14.73 3.41 -4.77
C ASN A 348 15.72 4.22 -3.92
N SER A 349 16.76 3.54 -3.40
CA SER A 349 17.71 4.12 -2.44
C SER A 349 18.45 5.33 -3.01
N LYS A 350 18.85 5.30 -4.29
CA LYS A 350 19.54 6.43 -4.92
C LYS A 350 18.61 7.62 -5.13
N ALA A 351 17.36 7.36 -5.53
CA ALA A 351 16.36 8.41 -5.65
C ALA A 351 16.08 9.06 -4.27
N ALA A 352 15.91 8.24 -3.22
CA ALA A 352 15.65 8.71 -1.85
C ALA A 352 16.78 9.57 -1.28
N GLU A 353 18.02 9.32 -1.70
CA GLU A 353 19.21 10.08 -1.28
C GLU A 353 19.42 11.40 -2.02
N SER A 354 18.60 11.73 -3.03
CA SER A 354 18.73 12.97 -3.77
C SER A 354 18.58 14.20 -2.87
N GLU A 355 19.38 15.24 -3.14
CA GLU A 355 19.36 16.50 -2.36
C GLU A 355 18.01 17.23 -2.47
N GLU A 356 17.25 16.98 -3.49
CA GLU A 356 15.91 17.53 -3.68
C GLU A 356 14.93 16.90 -2.70
N ILE A 357 14.95 15.56 -2.58
CA ILE A 357 14.06 14.80 -1.69
C ILE A 357 14.40 15.04 -0.23
N LYS A 358 15.69 15.10 0.13
CA LYS A 358 16.14 15.40 1.50
C LYS A 358 15.66 16.73 2.04
N LYS A 359 15.32 17.69 1.21
CA LYS A 359 14.82 19.01 1.61
C LYS A 359 13.31 19.05 1.85
N VAL A 360 12.57 18.01 1.52
CA VAL A 360 11.12 18.00 1.68
C VAL A 360 10.74 17.58 3.10
N ALA A 361 10.18 18.52 3.88
CA ALA A 361 9.85 18.31 5.29
C ALA A 361 8.93 17.10 5.51
N ALA A 362 7.95 16.85 4.64
CA ALA A 362 7.06 15.70 4.72
C ALA A 362 7.83 14.37 4.58
N ILE A 363 8.78 14.29 3.64
CA ILE A 363 9.61 13.10 3.46
C ILE A 363 10.52 12.88 4.66
N GLN A 364 11.11 13.94 5.20
CA GLN A 364 11.91 13.83 6.44
C GLN A 364 11.04 13.39 7.63
N ALA A 365 9.81 13.85 7.70
CA ALA A 365 8.86 13.45 8.75
C ALA A 365 8.50 11.97 8.66
N ILE A 366 8.19 11.44 7.45
CA ILE A 366 7.87 10.02 7.27
C ILE A 366 9.08 9.12 7.54
N ILE A 367 10.28 9.53 7.10
CA ILE A 367 11.53 8.81 7.42
C ILE A 367 11.77 8.78 8.93
N ALA A 368 11.62 9.92 9.61
CA ALA A 368 11.78 9.98 11.07
C ALA A 368 10.70 9.17 11.82
N GLN A 369 9.51 9.02 11.23
CA GLN A 369 8.42 8.21 11.79
C GLN A 369 8.62 6.72 11.55
N SER A 370 9.26 6.31 10.47
CA SER A 370 9.36 4.89 10.07
C SER A 370 10.00 4.00 11.12
N GLN A 371 10.97 4.53 11.91
CA GLN A 371 11.58 3.80 13.04
C GLN A 371 10.59 3.43 14.17
N TYR A 372 9.40 4.03 14.17
CA TYR A 372 8.29 3.76 15.08
C TYR A 372 7.11 3.14 14.34
N GLY A 373 7.33 2.70 13.13
CA GLY A 373 6.33 2.15 12.24
C GLY A 373 6.25 0.63 12.32
N THR A 374 5.11 0.11 11.92
CA THR A 374 4.85 -1.34 11.76
C THR A 374 4.13 -1.54 10.43
N LEU A 375 4.50 -2.59 9.70
CA LEU A 375 3.78 -2.93 8.45
C LEU A 375 2.30 -3.15 8.74
N GLN A 376 1.45 -2.61 7.88
CA GLN A 376 0.00 -2.77 7.93
C GLN A 376 -0.40 -4.21 7.55
N ARG A 377 -0.09 -5.18 8.40
CA ARG A 377 -0.48 -6.58 8.19
C ARG A 377 -1.50 -6.98 9.23
N VAL A 378 -2.78 -6.76 8.94
CA VAL A 378 -3.91 -7.07 9.79
C VAL A 378 -5.04 -7.72 8.98
N GLY A 379 -5.76 -8.64 9.61
CA GLY A 379 -6.96 -9.24 9.02
C GLY A 379 -8.15 -8.27 9.04
N ASN A 380 -9.13 -8.53 8.19
CA ASN A 380 -10.26 -7.62 7.94
C ASN A 380 -11.09 -7.25 9.17
N SER A 381 -11.19 -8.14 10.17
CA SER A 381 -11.91 -7.87 11.44
C SER A 381 -11.34 -6.69 12.24
N TYR A 382 -10.09 -6.30 12.00
CA TYR A 382 -9.44 -5.17 12.65
C TYR A 382 -10.16 -3.84 12.38
N TRP A 383 -10.52 -3.57 11.15
CA TRP A 383 -10.98 -2.25 10.70
C TRP A 383 -12.30 -1.83 11.34
N ASP A 384 -13.32 -2.68 11.25
CA ASP A 384 -14.63 -2.41 11.83
C ASP A 384 -14.61 -2.38 13.36
N ALA A 385 -13.82 -3.25 13.98
CA ALA A 385 -13.64 -3.27 15.43
C ALA A 385 -13.04 -1.95 15.93
N CYS A 386 -11.96 -1.48 15.29
CA CYS A 386 -11.34 -0.19 15.61
C CYS A 386 -12.29 0.99 15.40
N LYS A 387 -13.07 1.00 14.32
CA LYS A 387 -14.05 2.06 14.06
C LYS A 387 -15.12 2.12 15.14
N LYS A 388 -15.68 0.99 15.57
CA LYS A 388 -16.67 0.92 16.64
C LYS A 388 -16.09 1.40 17.98
N PHE A 389 -14.88 0.94 18.31
CA PHE A 389 -14.17 1.38 19.50
C PHE A 389 -13.93 2.89 19.50
N ALA A 390 -13.41 3.44 18.41
CA ALA A 390 -13.18 4.88 18.27
C ALA A 390 -14.46 5.70 18.45
N ASN A 391 -15.59 5.25 17.89
CA ASN A 391 -16.88 5.90 18.05
C ASN A 391 -17.37 5.84 19.52
N THR A 392 -17.08 4.76 20.25
CA THR A 392 -17.36 4.66 21.70
C THR A 392 -16.55 5.71 22.47
N VAL A 393 -15.26 5.87 22.16
CA VAL A 393 -14.39 6.89 22.78
C VAL A 393 -14.91 8.30 22.46
N LEU A 394 -15.16 8.61 21.18
CA LEU A 394 -15.62 9.94 20.74
C LEU A 394 -16.96 10.34 21.33
N SER A 395 -17.87 9.39 21.53
CA SER A 395 -19.18 9.65 22.15
C SER A 395 -19.09 9.87 23.66
N GLY A 396 -17.99 9.43 24.30
CA GLY A 396 -17.85 9.39 25.76
C GLY A 396 -18.83 8.44 26.45
N ASN A 397 -19.50 7.56 25.69
CA ASN A 397 -20.53 6.67 26.19
C ASN A 397 -20.13 5.19 26.03
N ASN A 398 -19.76 4.56 27.13
CA ASN A 398 -19.40 3.15 27.15
C ASN A 398 -20.60 2.19 27.17
N GLY A 399 -21.85 2.67 27.13
CA GLY A 399 -23.03 1.81 27.25
C GLY A 399 -23.17 1.11 28.61
N GLY A 400 -22.58 1.69 29.67
CA GLY A 400 -22.56 1.12 31.02
C GLY A 400 -21.40 0.14 31.29
N LEU A 401 -20.55 -0.11 30.29
CA LEU A 401 -19.36 -0.96 30.45
C LEU A 401 -18.21 -0.20 31.13
N SER A 402 -17.39 -0.92 31.85
CA SER A 402 -16.09 -0.42 32.33
C SER A 402 -15.11 -0.27 31.15
N ASP A 403 -14.03 0.52 31.33
CA ASP A 403 -13.00 0.67 30.30
C ASP A 403 -12.37 -0.68 29.91
N GLN A 404 -12.20 -1.60 30.87
CA GLN A 404 -11.71 -2.94 30.60
C GLN A 404 -12.67 -3.75 29.72
N GLU A 405 -13.97 -3.73 30.01
CA GLU A 405 -14.96 -4.46 29.21
C GLU A 405 -15.07 -3.91 27.78
N VAL A 406 -14.86 -2.60 27.59
CA VAL A 406 -14.77 -2.00 26.26
C VAL A 406 -13.51 -2.52 25.52
N MET A 407 -12.37 -2.61 26.21
CA MET A 407 -11.15 -3.17 25.61
C MET A 407 -11.27 -4.68 25.33
N ASP A 408 -11.94 -5.43 26.20
CA ASP A 408 -12.23 -6.86 25.95
C ASP A 408 -13.12 -7.04 24.71
N THR A 409 -14.09 -6.17 24.53
CA THR A 409 -14.95 -6.17 23.34
C THR A 409 -14.15 -5.86 22.07
N LEU A 410 -13.29 -4.84 22.10
CA LEU A 410 -12.41 -4.49 20.99
C LEU A 410 -11.54 -5.69 20.57
N VAL A 411 -10.84 -6.30 21.53
CA VAL A 411 -9.93 -7.43 21.25
C VAL A 411 -10.69 -8.65 20.74
N ASN A 412 -11.84 -8.96 21.32
CA ASN A 412 -12.69 -10.05 20.86
C ASN A 412 -13.17 -9.83 19.40
N GLU A 413 -13.52 -8.61 19.02
CA GLU A 413 -13.91 -8.30 17.65
C GLU A 413 -12.71 -8.34 16.68
N ILE A 414 -11.54 -7.79 17.09
CA ILE A 414 -10.30 -7.84 16.29
C ILE A 414 -9.89 -9.29 16.01
N THR A 415 -9.96 -10.16 17.02
CA THR A 415 -9.48 -11.55 16.95
C THR A 415 -10.57 -12.54 16.49
N ALA A 416 -11.76 -12.05 16.17
CA ALA A 416 -12.84 -12.89 15.66
C ALA A 416 -12.42 -13.62 14.38
N SER A 417 -12.71 -14.92 14.31
CA SER A 417 -12.40 -15.71 13.12
C SER A 417 -13.14 -15.18 11.90
N ALA A 418 -12.38 -14.97 10.82
CA ALA A 418 -12.97 -14.59 9.52
C ALA A 418 -13.76 -15.75 8.85
N VAL A 419 -13.63 -16.95 9.37
CA VAL A 419 -14.34 -18.15 8.88
C VAL A 419 -15.60 -18.34 9.72
N LYS A 420 -16.75 -18.05 9.14
CA LYS A 420 -18.05 -18.50 9.62
C LYS A 420 -18.45 -19.79 8.93
#